data_a94929e06559275e291342641ac093ef
#
_entry.id   a94929e06559275e291342641ac093ef
#
_cell.length_a   1.000
_cell.length_b   1.000
_cell.length_c   1.000
_cell.angle_alpha   90.00
_cell.angle_beta   90.00
_cell.angle_gamma   90.00
#
_symmetry.space_group_name_H-M   'P 1'
#
loop_
_entity.id
_entity.type
_entity.pdbx_description
1 polymer ?
#
loop_
_entity_poly.entity_id
_entity_poly.type
_entity_poly.pdbx_seq_one_letter_code
_entity_poly.pdbx_strand_id
1 'polypeptide(L)'
;DQPVLCHNDVCPENVVFSEAIAVALLDFDFAAPGRREWDVAAMARMCVPVETAEDAARTGRGTLDPVRRLRVVADAYGLDEPGRDGLLDALAVQFDQGGAFVRRRVEAGEPAFVAMWEAMGGQERYDRRQAWFDAERPQFLTALLVPR
;
A
#
# COMPACT_ATOMS: atom_id res chain seq x y z
N ASP A 1 -14.38 -3.89 17.37
CA ASP A 1 -14.69 -4.08 15.94
C ASP A 1 -14.65 -5.57 15.60
N GLN A 2 -15.65 -6.02 14.83
CA GLN A 2 -15.62 -7.40 14.35
C GLN A 2 -14.70 -7.50 13.13
N PRO A 3 -13.94 -8.61 12.97
CA PRO A 3 -13.12 -8.80 11.78
C PRO A 3 -13.99 -8.90 10.53
N VAL A 4 -13.47 -8.36 9.43
CA VAL A 4 -14.03 -8.52 8.08
C VAL A 4 -13.18 -9.50 7.28
N LEU A 5 -13.71 -10.03 6.19
CA LEU A 5 -12.88 -10.78 5.25
C LEU A 5 -12.05 -9.77 4.44
N CYS A 6 -10.74 -9.78 4.65
CA CYS A 6 -9.79 -9.00 3.87
C CYS A 6 -9.31 -9.81 2.67
N HIS A 7 -9.15 -9.15 1.54
CA HIS A 7 -8.57 -9.74 0.33
C HIS A 7 -7.05 -9.92 0.44
N ASN A 8 -6.39 -8.99 1.11
CA ASN A 8 -4.94 -8.93 1.39
C ASN A 8 -4.03 -8.70 0.16
N ASP A 9 -4.56 -8.75 -1.06
CA ASP A 9 -3.80 -8.52 -2.30
C ASP A 9 -4.59 -7.67 -3.30
N VAL A 10 -5.14 -6.55 -2.86
CA VAL A 10 -5.85 -5.60 -3.72
C VAL A 10 -4.84 -4.78 -4.52
N CYS A 11 -4.40 -5.30 -5.65
CA CYS A 11 -3.53 -4.63 -6.62
C CYS A 11 -4.32 -4.36 -7.93
N PRO A 12 -3.85 -3.46 -8.79
CA PRO A 12 -4.53 -3.13 -10.04
C PRO A 12 -4.79 -4.35 -10.93
N GLU A 13 -3.91 -5.34 -10.91
CA GLU A 13 -4.00 -6.57 -11.69
C GLU A 13 -5.15 -7.46 -11.24
N ASN A 14 -5.55 -7.38 -9.97
CA ASN A 14 -6.65 -8.15 -9.39
C ASN A 14 -8.00 -7.40 -9.47
N VAL A 15 -8.04 -6.21 -10.08
CA VAL A 15 -9.26 -5.41 -10.25
C VAL A 15 -9.75 -5.50 -11.69
N VAL A 16 -10.97 -5.96 -11.89
CA VAL A 16 -11.63 -5.92 -13.22
C VAL A 16 -12.33 -4.59 -13.40
N PHE A 17 -12.02 -3.91 -14.50
CA PHE A 17 -12.68 -2.66 -14.88
C PHE A 17 -13.59 -2.85 -16.08
N SER A 18 -14.75 -2.22 -16.05
CA SER A 18 -15.64 -2.02 -17.21
C SER A 18 -15.95 -0.53 -17.29
N GLU A 19 -15.68 0.10 -18.45
CA GLU A 19 -15.90 1.54 -18.68
C GLU A 19 -15.31 2.42 -17.57
N ALA A 20 -14.09 2.12 -17.14
CA ALA A 20 -13.36 2.78 -16.04
C ALA A 20 -14.00 2.64 -14.64
N ILE A 21 -14.98 1.75 -14.48
CA ILE A 21 -15.58 1.41 -13.19
C ILE A 21 -15.04 0.06 -12.73
N ALA A 22 -14.57 -0.03 -11.48
CA ALA A 22 -14.20 -1.31 -10.88
C ALA A 22 -15.46 -2.15 -10.63
N VAL A 23 -15.54 -3.33 -11.27
CA VAL A 23 -16.75 -4.19 -11.25
C VAL A 23 -16.53 -5.52 -10.54
N ALA A 24 -15.27 -5.96 -10.35
CA ALA A 24 -14.96 -7.18 -9.62
C ALA A 24 -13.54 -7.16 -9.06
N LEU A 25 -13.31 -7.97 -8.03
CA LEU A 25 -12.00 -8.38 -7.53
C LEU A 25 -11.78 -9.85 -7.87
N LEU A 26 -10.53 -10.20 -8.20
CA LEU A 26 -10.06 -11.54 -8.51
C LEU A 26 -8.99 -11.95 -7.52
N ASP A 27 -8.65 -13.23 -7.52
CA ASP A 27 -7.51 -13.81 -6.79
C ASP A 27 -7.60 -13.62 -5.26
N PHE A 28 -8.51 -14.38 -4.65
CA PHE A 28 -8.73 -14.40 -3.19
C PHE A 28 -7.83 -15.40 -2.44
N ASP A 29 -6.71 -15.84 -3.03
CA ASP A 29 -5.83 -16.85 -2.44
C ASP A 29 -5.23 -16.44 -1.08
N PHE A 30 -5.08 -15.12 -0.87
CA PHE A 30 -4.61 -14.55 0.40
C PHE A 30 -5.72 -14.06 1.33
N ALA A 31 -6.99 -14.32 0.99
CA ALA A 31 -8.10 -13.81 1.77
C ALA A 31 -8.14 -14.41 3.18
N ALA A 32 -8.27 -13.54 4.18
CA ALA A 32 -8.29 -13.93 5.59
C ALA A 32 -9.07 -12.92 6.44
N PRO A 33 -9.60 -13.31 7.61
CA PRO A 33 -10.18 -12.37 8.54
C PRO A 33 -9.16 -11.32 9.02
N GLY A 34 -9.55 -10.05 9.02
CA GLY A 34 -8.67 -8.95 9.42
C GLY A 34 -9.45 -7.68 9.77
N ARG A 35 -8.73 -6.61 10.07
CA ARG A 35 -9.31 -5.29 10.31
C ARG A 35 -9.59 -4.60 8.96
N ARG A 36 -10.60 -3.75 8.92
CA ARG A 36 -10.98 -3.00 7.71
C ARG A 36 -9.84 -2.16 7.15
N GLU A 37 -9.08 -1.49 8.02
CA GLU A 37 -7.94 -0.65 7.65
C GLU A 37 -6.82 -1.47 6.99
N TRP A 38 -6.74 -2.75 7.31
CA TRP A 38 -5.73 -3.65 6.77
C TRP A 38 -5.85 -3.82 5.26
N ASP A 39 -7.06 -4.06 4.78
CA ASP A 39 -7.31 -4.26 3.35
C ASP A 39 -7.19 -2.95 2.56
N VAL A 40 -7.63 -1.84 3.17
CA VAL A 40 -7.44 -0.49 2.61
C VAL A 40 -5.95 -0.16 2.51
N ALA A 41 -5.15 -0.53 3.51
CA ALA A 41 -3.70 -0.35 3.49
C ALA A 41 -3.02 -1.22 2.42
N ALA A 42 -3.45 -2.47 2.24
CA ALA A 42 -2.96 -3.35 1.19
C ALA A 42 -3.17 -2.73 -0.19
N MET A 43 -4.38 -2.22 -0.46
CA MET A 43 -4.69 -1.50 -1.70
C MET A 43 -3.87 -0.21 -1.82
N ALA A 44 -3.80 0.61 -0.76
CA ALA A 44 -3.05 1.87 -0.79
C ALA A 44 -1.56 1.64 -1.08
N ARG A 45 -0.94 0.62 -0.48
CA ARG A 45 0.45 0.24 -0.75
C ARG A 45 0.72 0.00 -2.24
N MET A 46 -0.24 -0.56 -2.96
CA MET A 46 -0.11 -0.88 -4.39
C MET A 46 -0.51 0.28 -5.31
N CYS A 47 -1.53 1.05 -4.93
CA CYS A 47 -2.17 2.04 -5.81
C CYS A 47 -1.76 3.49 -5.52
N VAL A 48 -1.25 3.79 -4.31
CA VAL A 48 -0.78 5.12 -3.92
C VAL A 48 0.76 5.13 -3.91
N PRO A 49 1.43 6.17 -4.47
CA PRO A 49 2.88 6.26 -4.46
C PRO A 49 3.39 6.68 -3.07
N VAL A 50 3.25 5.80 -2.08
CA VAL A 50 3.75 6.02 -0.71
C VAL A 50 5.25 5.73 -0.67
N GLU A 51 6.02 6.58 -1.34
CA GLU A 51 7.46 6.47 -1.55
C GLU A 51 8.05 7.84 -1.91
N THR A 52 9.37 7.96 -1.98
CA THR A 52 10.02 9.21 -2.40
C THR A 52 9.60 9.63 -3.81
N ALA A 53 9.64 10.93 -4.11
CA ALA A 53 9.34 11.44 -5.45
C ALA A 53 10.24 10.80 -6.53
N GLU A 54 11.50 10.52 -6.20
CA GLU A 54 12.44 9.84 -7.10
C GLU A 54 11.98 8.40 -7.40
N ASP A 55 11.64 7.63 -6.38
CA ASP A 55 11.19 6.25 -6.55
C ASP A 55 9.84 6.19 -7.27
N ALA A 56 8.93 7.12 -6.97
CA ALA A 56 7.66 7.26 -7.69
C ALA A 56 7.86 7.59 -9.17
N ALA A 57 8.84 8.45 -9.50
CA ALA A 57 9.16 8.77 -10.90
C ALA A 57 9.65 7.56 -11.69
N ARG A 58 10.44 6.68 -11.07
CA ARG A 58 10.94 5.44 -11.69
C ARG A 58 9.81 4.48 -12.10
N THR A 59 8.69 4.53 -11.38
CA THR A 59 7.50 3.71 -11.66
C THR A 59 6.42 4.45 -12.45
N GLY A 60 6.74 5.63 -13.01
CA GLY A 60 5.80 6.46 -13.77
C GLY A 60 4.74 7.15 -12.92
N ARG A 61 4.90 7.20 -11.59
CA ARG A 61 3.94 7.76 -10.62
C ARG A 61 4.38 9.10 -10.03
N GLY A 62 5.49 9.69 -10.49
CA GLY A 62 6.09 10.88 -9.91
C GLY A 62 5.23 12.16 -9.98
N THR A 63 4.17 12.18 -10.81
CA THR A 63 3.21 13.29 -10.89
C THR A 63 2.04 13.15 -9.93
N LEU A 64 1.96 12.04 -9.21
CA LEU A 64 0.84 11.74 -8.31
C LEU A 64 1.17 12.24 -6.90
N ASP A 65 0.24 12.98 -6.32
CA ASP A 65 0.31 13.42 -4.91
C ASP A 65 -0.11 12.28 -3.98
N PRO A 66 0.81 11.69 -3.21
CA PRO A 66 0.51 10.55 -2.33
C PRO A 66 -0.45 10.94 -1.19
N VAL A 67 -0.33 12.14 -0.63
CA VAL A 67 -1.17 12.62 0.47
C VAL A 67 -2.61 12.75 0.03
N ARG A 68 -2.83 13.43 -1.11
CA ARG A 68 -4.16 13.58 -1.68
C ARG A 68 -4.78 12.24 -2.06
N ARG A 69 -3.99 11.34 -2.65
CA ARG A 69 -4.48 10.01 -3.07
C ARG A 69 -4.85 9.14 -1.89
N LEU A 70 -4.04 9.11 -0.85
CA LEU A 70 -4.37 8.34 0.36
C LEU A 70 -5.65 8.87 1.01
N ARG A 71 -5.84 10.19 1.00
CA ARG A 71 -7.08 10.79 1.47
C ARG A 71 -8.28 10.36 0.63
N VAL A 72 -8.18 10.36 -0.70
CA VAL A 72 -9.25 9.88 -1.59
C VAL A 72 -9.63 8.44 -1.27
N VAL A 73 -8.64 7.58 -1.03
CA VAL A 73 -8.86 6.18 -0.63
C VAL A 73 -9.63 6.10 0.69
N ALA A 74 -9.17 6.81 1.72
CA ALA A 74 -9.81 6.81 3.04
C ALA A 74 -11.24 7.35 3.00
N ASP A 75 -11.48 8.42 2.24
CA ASP A 75 -12.79 9.04 2.07
C ASP A 75 -13.75 8.12 1.30
N ALA A 76 -13.29 7.51 0.20
CA ALA A 76 -14.10 6.62 -0.62
C ALA A 76 -14.50 5.34 0.12
N TYR A 77 -13.62 4.83 0.96
CA TYR A 77 -13.92 3.67 1.81
C TYR A 77 -14.80 4.03 3.02
N GLY A 78 -14.92 5.31 3.36
CA GLY A 78 -15.70 5.78 4.50
C GLY A 78 -15.05 5.52 5.85
N LEU A 79 -13.70 5.64 5.94
CA LEU A 79 -13.00 5.53 7.20
C LEU A 79 -13.34 6.72 8.11
N ASP A 80 -13.74 6.42 9.35
CA ASP A 80 -13.87 7.37 10.43
C ASP A 80 -12.47 7.80 10.97
N GLU A 81 -12.46 8.72 11.93
CA GLU A 81 -11.19 9.26 12.47
C GLU A 81 -10.28 8.17 13.05
N PRO A 82 -10.75 7.23 13.91
CA PRO A 82 -9.93 6.11 14.35
C PRO A 82 -9.43 5.22 13.22
N GLY A 83 -10.26 4.96 12.20
CA GLY A 83 -9.88 4.17 11.03
C GLY A 83 -8.82 4.85 10.17
N ARG A 84 -8.81 6.19 10.09
CA ARG A 84 -7.79 6.97 9.36
C ARG A 84 -6.44 6.95 10.07
N ASP A 85 -6.42 7.02 11.39
CA ASP A 85 -5.20 6.83 12.18
C ASP A 85 -4.67 5.40 12.04
N GLY A 86 -5.55 4.41 12.21
CA GLY A 86 -5.23 2.99 12.04
C GLY A 86 -4.74 2.62 10.62
N LEU A 87 -5.12 3.38 9.58
CA LEU A 87 -4.65 3.17 8.22
C LEU A 87 -3.13 3.38 8.09
N LEU A 88 -2.57 4.39 8.74
CA LEU A 88 -1.12 4.65 8.69
C LEU A 88 -0.34 3.56 9.43
N ASP A 89 -0.85 3.06 10.55
CA ASP A 89 -0.27 1.92 11.25
C ASP A 89 -0.30 0.66 10.38
N ALA A 90 -1.45 0.39 9.77
CA ALA A 90 -1.62 -0.75 8.87
C ALA A 90 -0.68 -0.65 7.65
N LEU A 91 -0.48 0.54 7.07
CA LEU A 91 0.48 0.76 5.98
C LEU A 91 1.92 0.45 6.41
N ALA A 92 2.36 0.91 7.59
CA ALA A 92 3.68 0.59 8.12
C ALA A 92 3.89 -0.92 8.22
N VAL A 93 2.93 -1.63 8.82
CA VAL A 93 2.99 -3.09 8.94
C VAL A 93 2.96 -3.79 7.57
N GLN A 94 2.17 -3.30 6.61
CA GLN A 94 2.13 -3.83 5.24
C GLN A 94 3.48 -3.67 4.52
N PHE A 95 4.19 -2.55 4.73
CA PHE A 95 5.52 -2.37 4.18
C PHE A 95 6.51 -3.37 4.78
N ASP A 96 6.51 -3.53 6.10
CA ASP A 96 7.42 -4.46 6.80
C ASP A 96 7.18 -5.91 6.38
N GLN A 97 5.92 -6.34 6.37
CA GLN A 97 5.57 -7.72 6.01
C GLN A 97 5.86 -8.01 4.54
N GLY A 98 5.51 -7.08 3.64
CA GLY A 98 5.81 -7.21 2.21
C GLY A 98 7.31 -7.28 1.95
N GLY A 99 8.10 -6.42 2.60
CA GLY A 99 9.56 -6.45 2.51
C GLY A 99 10.15 -7.75 3.08
N ALA A 100 9.67 -8.20 4.23
CA ALA A 100 10.11 -9.46 4.82
C ALA A 100 9.76 -10.68 3.95
N PHE A 101 8.59 -10.67 3.31
CA PHE A 101 8.19 -11.72 2.37
C PHE A 101 9.17 -11.79 1.19
N VAL A 102 9.42 -10.65 0.52
CA VAL A 102 10.32 -10.60 -0.64
C VAL A 102 11.74 -11.01 -0.25
N ARG A 103 12.28 -10.50 0.87
CA ARG A 103 13.63 -10.88 1.35
C ARG A 103 13.77 -12.38 1.56
N ARG A 104 12.79 -13.03 2.18
CA ARG A 104 12.84 -14.50 2.36
C ARG A 104 12.91 -15.25 1.04
N ARG A 105 12.21 -14.79 -0.01
CA ARG A 105 12.24 -15.40 -1.35
C ARG A 105 13.57 -15.16 -2.04
N VAL A 106 14.15 -13.97 -1.88
CA VAL A 106 15.49 -13.63 -2.38
C VAL A 106 16.56 -14.50 -1.69
N GLU A 107 16.50 -14.63 -0.36
CA GLU A 107 17.40 -15.49 0.41
C GLU A 107 17.27 -16.97 0.03
N ALA A 108 16.08 -17.41 -0.35
CA ALA A 108 15.84 -18.76 -0.88
C ALA A 108 16.35 -18.93 -2.33
N GLY A 109 16.87 -17.87 -2.96
CA GLY A 109 17.42 -17.90 -4.31
C GLY A 109 16.34 -18.04 -5.41
N GLU A 110 15.09 -17.65 -5.16
CA GLU A 110 14.03 -17.72 -6.15
C GLU A 110 14.28 -16.72 -7.29
N PRO A 111 14.54 -17.16 -8.55
CA PRO A 111 15.08 -16.27 -9.59
C PRO A 111 14.20 -15.07 -9.91
N ALA A 112 12.88 -15.24 -9.93
CA ALA A 112 11.94 -14.15 -10.20
C ALA A 112 11.98 -13.07 -9.12
N PHE A 113 12.09 -13.46 -7.84
CA PHE A 113 12.19 -12.52 -6.72
C PHE A 113 13.55 -11.83 -6.67
N VAL A 114 14.64 -12.54 -6.97
CA VAL A 114 15.98 -11.95 -7.06
C VAL A 114 16.01 -10.88 -8.15
N ALA A 115 15.57 -11.22 -9.37
CA ALA A 115 15.55 -10.27 -10.49
C ALA A 115 14.66 -9.05 -10.20
N MET A 116 13.47 -9.27 -9.64
CA MET A 116 12.57 -8.18 -9.24
C MET A 116 13.20 -7.29 -8.17
N TRP A 117 13.80 -7.87 -7.13
CA TRP A 117 14.43 -7.14 -6.03
C TRP A 117 15.56 -6.24 -6.51
N GLU A 118 16.45 -6.76 -7.36
CA GLU A 118 17.54 -6.01 -7.96
C GLU A 118 17.01 -4.88 -8.86
N ALA A 119 16.08 -5.19 -9.76
CA ALA A 119 15.49 -4.20 -10.67
C ALA A 119 14.79 -3.06 -9.93
N MET A 120 14.21 -3.35 -8.75
CA MET A 120 13.55 -2.35 -7.92
C MET A 120 14.50 -1.53 -7.03
N GLY A 121 15.81 -1.83 -6.99
CA GLY A 121 16.81 -1.13 -6.18
C GLY A 121 17.08 -1.74 -4.80
N GLY A 122 16.64 -2.97 -4.58
CA GLY A 122 17.04 -3.81 -3.45
C GLY A 122 16.74 -3.22 -2.07
N GLN A 123 17.60 -3.56 -1.11
CA GLN A 123 17.47 -3.14 0.29
C GLN A 123 17.55 -1.62 0.45
N GLU A 124 18.41 -0.96 -0.31
CA GLU A 124 18.58 0.49 -0.21
C GLU A 124 17.27 1.25 -0.51
N ARG A 125 16.55 0.87 -1.58
CA ARG A 125 15.25 1.48 -1.87
C ARG A 125 14.23 1.18 -0.78
N TYR A 126 14.23 -0.05 -0.26
CA TYR A 126 13.33 -0.43 0.82
C TYR A 126 13.55 0.46 2.06
N ASP A 127 14.79 0.60 2.52
CA ASP A 127 15.15 1.39 3.69
C ASP A 127 14.83 2.88 3.47
N ARG A 128 15.12 3.41 2.28
CA ARG A 128 14.80 4.80 1.91
C ARG A 128 13.30 5.06 1.95
N ARG A 129 12.47 4.13 1.45
CA ARG A 129 11.01 4.26 1.53
C ARG A 129 10.51 4.25 2.96
N GLN A 130 11.03 3.36 3.82
CA GLN A 130 10.64 3.30 5.23
C GLN A 130 10.98 4.62 5.93
N ALA A 131 12.22 5.08 5.82
CA ALA A 131 12.65 6.34 6.42
C ALA A 131 11.82 7.54 5.92
N TRP A 132 11.51 7.57 4.63
CA TRP A 132 10.65 8.60 4.05
C TRP A 132 9.22 8.55 4.61
N PHE A 133 8.62 7.36 4.68
CA PHE A 133 7.26 7.20 5.21
C PHE A 133 7.18 7.63 6.68
N ASP A 134 8.16 7.26 7.50
CA ASP A 134 8.23 7.66 8.91
C ASP A 134 8.33 9.18 9.06
N ALA A 135 9.12 9.83 8.21
CA ALA A 135 9.29 11.30 8.22
C ALA A 135 8.02 12.04 7.76
N GLU A 136 7.32 11.52 6.75
CA GLU A 136 6.11 12.15 6.18
C GLU A 136 4.81 11.76 6.90
N ARG A 137 4.84 10.77 7.80
CA ARG A 137 3.67 10.28 8.53
C ARG A 137 2.84 11.38 9.20
N PRO A 138 3.43 12.39 9.88
CA PRO A 138 2.66 13.49 10.47
C PRO A 138 1.87 14.30 9.45
N GLN A 139 2.42 14.51 8.24
CA GLN A 139 1.73 15.20 7.16
C GLN A 139 0.54 14.36 6.63
N PHE A 140 0.74 13.06 6.45
CA PHE A 140 -0.35 12.14 6.07
C PHE A 140 -1.47 12.17 7.11
N LEU A 141 -1.13 12.06 8.39
CA LEU A 141 -2.12 12.08 9.47
C LEU A 141 -2.93 13.39 9.46
N THR A 142 -2.23 14.53 9.40
CA THR A 142 -2.89 15.84 9.32
C THR A 142 -3.87 15.91 8.16
N ALA A 143 -3.43 15.48 6.97
CA ALA A 143 -4.28 15.53 5.77
C ALA A 143 -5.49 14.58 5.84
N LEU A 144 -5.34 13.43 6.48
CA LEU A 144 -6.42 12.47 6.68
C LEU A 144 -7.49 12.98 7.66
N LEU A 145 -7.10 13.76 8.68
CA LEU A 145 -7.98 14.22 9.76
C LEU A 145 -8.64 15.57 9.50
N VAL A 146 -8.13 16.39 8.56
CA VAL A 146 -8.77 17.69 8.22
C VAL A 146 -10.18 17.45 7.67
N PRO A 147 -11.24 18.06 8.23
CA PRO A 147 -12.59 18.02 7.67
C PRO A 147 -12.63 18.57 6.22
N ARG A 148 -13.60 18.11 5.43
CA ARG A 148 -13.87 18.68 4.11
C ARG A 148 -14.59 20.00 4.25
#